data_a6faa53afd337707b89aedfcea08295c
#
_entry.id   a6faa53afd337707b89aedfcea08295c
#
_cell.length_a   1.000
_cell.length_b   1.000
_cell.length_c   1.000
_cell.angle_alpha   90.00
_cell.angle_beta   90.00
_cell.angle_gamma   90.00
#
_symmetry.space_group_name_H-M   'P 1'
#
loop_
_entity.id
_entity.type
_entity.pdbx_description
1 polymer ?
#
loop_
_entity_poly.entity_id
_entity_poly.type
_entity_poly.pdbx_seq_one_letter_code
_entity_poly.pdbx_strand_id
1 'polypeptide(L)'
;AGWTPLHIAASAGRDEIVKALIAKGAHVNAVNQNGCTPLHYAASKNKQEIAIMLLENGADPDARDHFESTPLHRAAAKGNLKMVQILLQHNASVNIRDSEGNTPLHLACDEERVEEAKLLVSHGASIHIENKEELTPLKVAKGGLGAILKRMVEG
;
A
#
# COMPACT_ATOMS: atom_id res chain seq x y z
N ALA A 1 12.34 -17.51 -6.08
CA ALA A 1 11.51 -18.69 -6.17
C ALA A 1 10.10 -18.39 -5.72
N GLY A 2 9.15 -19.16 -6.26
CA GLY A 2 7.75 -18.96 -5.92
C GLY A 2 7.03 -17.86 -6.69
N TRP A 3 7.72 -17.17 -7.59
CA TRP A 3 7.09 -16.20 -8.45
C TRP A 3 6.22 -16.91 -9.47
N THR A 4 4.93 -16.62 -9.49
CA THR A 4 4.02 -17.14 -10.51
C THR A 4 4.09 -16.25 -11.75
N PRO A 5 3.58 -16.72 -12.90
CA PRO A 5 3.48 -15.83 -14.07
C PRO A 5 2.74 -14.53 -13.77
N LEU A 6 1.73 -14.58 -12.88
CA LEU A 6 0.97 -13.39 -12.53
C LEU A 6 1.81 -12.39 -11.76
N HIS A 7 2.68 -12.85 -10.84
CA HIS A 7 3.62 -11.97 -10.14
C HIS A 7 4.51 -11.25 -11.15
N ILE A 8 5.08 -12.01 -12.08
CA ILE A 8 6.01 -11.47 -13.07
C ILE A 8 5.31 -10.44 -13.97
N ALA A 9 4.14 -10.78 -14.48
CA ALA A 9 3.39 -9.88 -15.37
C ALA A 9 2.94 -8.61 -14.64
N ALA A 10 2.50 -8.74 -13.38
CA ALA A 10 2.07 -7.59 -12.59
C ALA A 10 3.25 -6.64 -12.33
N SER A 11 4.39 -7.19 -11.93
CA SER A 11 5.58 -6.38 -11.66
C SER A 11 6.10 -5.69 -12.92
N ALA A 12 6.04 -6.37 -14.06
CA ALA A 12 6.55 -5.83 -15.33
C ALA A 12 5.56 -4.88 -16.04
N GLY A 13 4.33 -4.79 -15.56
CA GLY A 13 3.34 -3.91 -16.19
C GLY A 13 2.74 -4.47 -17.47
N ARG A 14 2.62 -5.80 -17.58
CA ARG A 14 2.09 -6.47 -18.77
C ARG A 14 0.58 -6.64 -18.64
N ASP A 15 -0.17 -5.56 -18.92
CA ASP A 15 -1.61 -5.53 -18.69
C ASP A 15 -2.37 -6.65 -19.40
N GLU A 16 -2.07 -6.89 -20.67
CA GLU A 16 -2.78 -7.92 -21.45
C GLU A 16 -2.45 -9.34 -20.95
N ILE A 17 -1.23 -9.55 -20.51
CA ILE A 17 -0.85 -10.86 -19.94
C ILE A 17 -1.56 -11.08 -18.60
N VAL A 18 -1.62 -10.06 -17.76
CA VAL A 18 -2.35 -10.13 -16.49
C VAL A 18 -3.81 -10.49 -16.77
N LYS A 19 -4.44 -9.79 -17.72
CA LYS A 19 -5.82 -10.03 -18.09
C LYS A 19 -6.04 -11.48 -18.54
N ALA A 20 -5.15 -11.96 -19.40
CA ALA A 20 -5.24 -13.34 -19.91
C ALA A 20 -5.06 -14.37 -18.80
N LEU A 21 -4.11 -14.14 -17.90
CA LEU A 21 -3.87 -15.07 -16.79
C LEU A 21 -5.07 -15.14 -15.85
N ILE A 22 -5.67 -14.00 -15.52
CA ILE A 22 -6.85 -13.95 -14.67
C ILE A 22 -8.01 -14.68 -15.35
N ALA A 23 -8.20 -14.45 -16.66
CA ALA A 23 -9.27 -15.10 -17.41
C ALA A 23 -9.12 -16.62 -17.41
N LYS A 24 -7.90 -17.12 -17.29
CA LYS A 24 -7.62 -18.56 -17.25
C LYS A 24 -7.60 -19.13 -15.84
N GLY A 25 -8.01 -18.34 -14.84
CA GLY A 25 -8.14 -18.83 -13.47
C GLY A 25 -6.88 -18.71 -12.64
N ALA A 26 -5.93 -17.85 -13.00
CA ALA A 26 -4.75 -17.65 -12.17
C ALA A 26 -5.14 -17.23 -10.77
N HIS A 27 -4.40 -17.72 -9.78
CA HIS A 27 -4.68 -17.42 -8.37
C HIS A 27 -4.16 -16.02 -8.04
N VAL A 28 -5.09 -15.05 -7.89
CA VAL A 28 -4.71 -13.64 -7.74
C VAL A 28 -4.03 -13.35 -6.41
N ASN A 29 -4.23 -14.19 -5.39
CA ASN A 29 -3.61 -14.00 -4.07
C ASN A 29 -2.44 -14.95 -3.82
N ALA A 30 -1.86 -15.53 -4.88
CA ALA A 30 -0.69 -16.38 -4.73
C ALA A 30 0.45 -15.59 -4.09
N VAL A 31 1.23 -16.25 -3.21
CA VAL A 31 2.36 -15.61 -2.54
C VAL A 31 3.66 -16.25 -3.01
N ASN A 32 4.71 -15.45 -3.09
CA ASN A 32 6.05 -15.94 -3.42
C ASN A 32 6.84 -16.20 -2.12
N GLN A 33 8.15 -16.43 -2.24
CA GLN A 33 8.99 -16.73 -1.07
C GLN A 33 9.06 -15.57 -0.06
N ASN A 34 8.76 -14.36 -0.49
CA ASN A 34 8.74 -13.19 0.41
C ASN A 34 7.36 -12.92 0.98
N GLY A 35 6.39 -13.78 0.70
CA GLY A 35 5.01 -13.59 1.14
C GLY A 35 4.26 -12.55 0.33
N CYS A 36 4.82 -12.10 -0.79
CA CYS A 36 4.22 -11.06 -1.61
C CYS A 36 3.21 -11.61 -2.60
N THR A 37 2.10 -10.90 -2.76
CA THR A 37 1.08 -11.17 -3.77
C THR A 37 1.41 -10.34 -5.02
N PRO A 38 0.77 -10.65 -6.16
CA PRO A 38 0.91 -9.78 -7.34
C PRO A 38 0.53 -8.33 -7.06
N LEU A 39 -0.46 -8.10 -6.18
CA LEU A 39 -0.88 -6.73 -5.84
C LEU A 39 0.22 -5.95 -5.12
N HIS A 40 1.03 -6.60 -4.29
CA HIS A 40 2.18 -5.93 -3.67
C HIS A 40 3.08 -5.30 -4.73
N TYR A 41 3.37 -6.05 -5.80
CA TYR A 41 4.26 -5.54 -6.85
C TYR A 41 3.58 -4.48 -7.71
N ALA A 42 2.30 -4.66 -8.03
CA ALA A 42 1.57 -3.64 -8.78
C ALA A 42 1.55 -2.31 -8.00
N ALA A 43 1.34 -2.38 -6.68
CA ALA A 43 1.33 -1.18 -5.83
C ALA A 43 2.71 -0.53 -5.77
N SER A 44 3.76 -1.32 -5.57
CA SER A 44 5.12 -0.80 -5.47
C SER A 44 5.61 -0.20 -6.79
N LYS A 45 5.24 -0.80 -7.92
CA LYS A 45 5.67 -0.36 -9.25
C LYS A 45 4.70 0.62 -9.91
N ASN A 46 3.65 1.01 -9.19
CA ASN A 46 2.63 1.95 -9.67
C ASN A 46 1.94 1.48 -10.96
N LYS A 47 1.62 0.18 -11.03
CA LYS A 47 0.90 -0.40 -12.15
C LYS A 47 -0.60 -0.30 -11.86
N GLN A 48 -1.18 0.85 -12.17
CA GLN A 48 -2.53 1.21 -11.72
C GLN A 48 -3.62 0.32 -12.32
N GLU A 49 -3.61 0.12 -13.64
CA GLU A 49 -4.62 -0.71 -14.30
C GLU A 49 -4.56 -2.16 -13.82
N ILE A 50 -3.33 -2.65 -13.58
CA ILE A 50 -3.15 -4.01 -13.09
C ILE A 50 -3.69 -4.13 -11.68
N ALA A 51 -3.42 -3.15 -10.82
CA ALA A 51 -3.96 -3.15 -9.46
C ALA A 51 -5.49 -3.21 -9.48
N ILE A 52 -6.12 -2.43 -10.35
CA ILE A 52 -7.58 -2.43 -10.50
C ILE A 52 -8.06 -3.82 -10.93
N MET A 53 -7.42 -4.41 -11.96
CA MET A 53 -7.80 -5.75 -12.43
C MET A 53 -7.70 -6.79 -11.32
N LEU A 54 -6.60 -6.75 -10.55
CA LEU A 54 -6.41 -7.69 -9.46
C LEU A 54 -7.48 -7.52 -8.40
N LEU A 55 -7.73 -6.27 -7.98
CA LEU A 55 -8.72 -5.97 -6.94
C LEU A 55 -10.13 -6.35 -7.39
N GLU A 56 -10.47 -6.11 -8.64
CA GLU A 56 -11.79 -6.48 -9.17
C GLU A 56 -11.97 -7.99 -9.28
N ASN A 57 -10.87 -8.75 -9.22
CA ASN A 57 -10.92 -10.20 -9.33
C ASN A 57 -10.54 -10.90 -8.02
N GLY A 58 -10.71 -10.21 -6.90
CA GLY A 58 -10.62 -10.83 -5.58
C GLY A 58 -9.27 -10.72 -4.90
N ALA A 59 -8.36 -9.87 -5.39
CA ALA A 59 -7.11 -9.63 -4.67
C ALA A 59 -7.39 -9.01 -3.31
N ASP A 60 -6.70 -9.49 -2.29
CA ASP A 60 -6.85 -8.98 -0.93
C ASP A 60 -6.05 -7.68 -0.80
N PRO A 61 -6.71 -6.52 -0.61
CA PRO A 61 -5.98 -5.26 -0.48
C PRO A 61 -5.15 -5.18 0.80
N ASP A 62 -5.43 -6.05 1.78
CA ASP A 62 -4.75 -6.05 3.07
C ASP A 62 -3.76 -7.21 3.22
N ALA A 63 -3.40 -7.87 2.12
CA ALA A 63 -2.43 -8.97 2.17
C ALA A 63 -1.12 -8.48 2.77
N ARG A 64 -0.53 -9.30 3.65
CA ARG A 64 0.70 -8.96 4.36
C ARG A 64 1.83 -9.87 3.88
N ASP A 65 2.97 -9.26 3.55
CA ASP A 65 4.16 -10.04 3.19
C ASP A 65 4.89 -10.47 4.46
N HIS A 66 6.09 -11.03 4.33
CA HIS A 66 6.84 -11.53 5.48
C HIS A 66 7.32 -10.42 6.43
N PHE A 67 7.26 -9.17 6.02
CA PHE A 67 7.51 -8.02 6.88
C PHE A 67 6.21 -7.39 7.37
N GLU A 68 5.08 -8.09 7.19
CA GLU A 68 3.76 -7.62 7.56
C GLU A 68 3.33 -6.36 6.78
N SER A 69 4.00 -6.06 5.67
CA SER A 69 3.71 -4.91 4.84
C SER A 69 2.57 -5.21 3.87
N THR A 70 1.65 -4.26 3.72
CA THR A 70 0.51 -4.37 2.80
C THR A 70 0.82 -3.60 1.51
N PRO A 71 0.04 -3.81 0.46
CA PRO A 71 0.16 -2.97 -0.74
C PRO A 71 0.05 -1.48 -0.44
N LEU A 72 -0.80 -1.10 0.53
CA LEU A 72 -0.94 0.32 0.89
C LEU A 72 0.33 0.89 1.51
N HIS A 73 1.03 0.12 2.35
CA HIS A 73 2.34 0.53 2.87
C HIS A 73 3.28 0.88 1.72
N ARG A 74 3.34 0.02 0.70
CA ARG A 74 4.25 0.23 -0.42
C ARG A 74 3.87 1.45 -1.25
N ALA A 75 2.59 1.61 -1.56
CA ALA A 75 2.13 2.75 -2.35
C ALA A 75 2.39 4.07 -1.62
N ALA A 76 2.14 4.09 -0.29
CA ALA A 76 2.35 5.29 0.52
C ALA A 76 3.83 5.65 0.58
N ALA A 77 4.70 4.68 0.84
CA ALA A 77 6.15 4.93 0.92
C ALA A 77 6.72 5.43 -0.40
N LYS A 78 6.22 4.92 -1.52
CA LYS A 78 6.70 5.29 -2.85
C LYS A 78 6.14 6.62 -3.35
N GLY A 79 5.12 7.16 -2.70
CA GLY A 79 4.48 8.39 -3.15
C GLY A 79 3.59 8.20 -4.36
N ASN A 80 3.01 7.03 -4.51
CA ASN A 80 2.11 6.71 -5.63
C ASN A 80 0.69 7.12 -5.27
N LEU A 81 0.37 8.39 -5.39
CA LEU A 81 -0.91 8.95 -4.92
C LEU A 81 -2.12 8.25 -5.52
N LYS A 82 -2.13 8.07 -6.84
CA LYS A 82 -3.25 7.42 -7.51
C LYS A 82 -3.41 5.98 -7.02
N MET A 83 -2.30 5.29 -6.78
CA MET A 83 -2.34 3.92 -6.26
C MET A 83 -2.94 3.89 -4.86
N VAL A 84 -2.57 4.85 -4.00
CA VAL A 84 -3.16 4.97 -2.66
C VAL A 84 -4.67 5.14 -2.80
N GLN A 85 -5.13 6.00 -3.73
CA GLN A 85 -6.55 6.20 -3.99
C GLN A 85 -7.24 4.91 -4.41
N ILE A 86 -6.63 4.17 -5.34
CA ILE A 86 -7.19 2.91 -5.84
C ILE A 86 -7.36 1.91 -4.70
N LEU A 87 -6.33 1.76 -3.88
CA LEU A 87 -6.39 0.81 -2.77
C LEU A 87 -7.46 1.21 -1.75
N LEU A 88 -7.55 2.49 -1.42
CA LEU A 88 -8.56 2.98 -0.48
C LEU A 88 -9.98 2.79 -1.05
N GLN A 89 -10.17 3.00 -2.35
CA GLN A 89 -11.46 2.79 -3.00
C GLN A 89 -11.89 1.33 -2.97
N HIS A 90 -10.92 0.41 -2.84
CA HIS A 90 -11.20 -1.02 -2.74
C HIS A 90 -11.07 -1.51 -1.29
N ASN A 91 -11.28 -0.61 -0.34
CA ASN A 91 -11.42 -0.92 1.08
C ASN A 91 -10.14 -1.39 1.78
N ALA A 92 -8.97 -0.95 1.30
CA ALA A 92 -7.72 -1.19 2.03
C ALA A 92 -7.82 -0.57 3.42
N SER A 93 -7.38 -1.30 4.44
CA SER A 93 -7.37 -0.83 5.82
C SER A 93 -6.21 0.14 6.03
N VAL A 94 -6.49 1.31 6.64
CA VAL A 94 -5.49 2.39 6.69
C VAL A 94 -4.53 2.28 7.87
N ASN A 95 -4.87 1.49 8.90
CA ASN A 95 -4.10 1.49 10.15
C ASN A 95 -3.38 0.17 10.45
N ILE A 96 -3.12 -0.64 9.43
CA ILE A 96 -2.38 -1.89 9.62
C ILE A 96 -0.92 -1.54 9.94
N ARG A 97 -0.36 -2.22 10.93
CA ARG A 97 1.03 -2.02 11.35
C ARG A 97 1.89 -3.12 10.75
N ASP A 98 3.04 -2.75 10.20
CA ASP A 98 4.00 -3.72 9.69
C ASP A 98 4.85 -4.29 10.84
N SER A 99 5.90 -5.06 10.52
CA SER A 99 6.73 -5.72 11.53
C SER A 99 7.47 -4.73 12.43
N GLU A 100 7.66 -3.50 11.98
CA GLU A 100 8.27 -2.44 12.80
C GLU A 100 7.23 -1.57 13.49
N GLY A 101 5.96 -1.94 13.36
CA GLY A 101 4.86 -1.19 13.95
C GLY A 101 4.43 0.02 13.15
N ASN A 102 4.98 0.21 11.96
CA ASN A 102 4.64 1.36 11.12
C ASN A 102 3.32 1.14 10.39
N THR A 103 2.47 2.17 10.38
CA THR A 103 1.30 2.22 9.52
C THR A 103 1.70 2.84 8.18
N PRO A 104 0.85 2.74 7.16
CA PRO A 104 1.14 3.46 5.91
C PRO A 104 1.40 4.95 6.14
N LEU A 105 0.71 5.57 7.11
CA LEU A 105 0.93 6.99 7.41
C LEU A 105 2.32 7.26 7.96
N HIS A 106 2.86 6.37 8.80
CA HIS A 106 4.25 6.51 9.27
C HIS A 106 5.20 6.57 8.07
N LEU A 107 5.02 5.67 7.10
CA LEU A 107 5.91 5.59 5.94
C LEU A 107 5.78 6.83 5.05
N ALA A 108 4.56 7.29 4.83
CA ALA A 108 4.34 8.51 4.05
C ALA A 108 4.99 9.70 4.73
N CYS A 109 4.87 9.83 6.05
CA CYS A 109 5.45 10.94 6.80
C CYS A 109 6.98 10.88 6.78
N ASP A 110 7.56 9.70 6.95
CA ASP A 110 9.01 9.53 6.93
C ASP A 110 9.62 9.90 5.58
N GLU A 111 8.92 9.58 4.50
CA GLU A 111 9.38 9.86 3.14
C GLU A 111 8.90 11.22 2.62
N GLU A 112 8.25 12.01 3.47
CA GLU A 112 7.74 13.34 3.14
C GLU A 112 6.74 13.32 1.97
N ARG A 113 5.89 12.29 1.93
CA ARG A 113 4.84 12.14 0.91
C ARG A 113 3.61 12.92 1.35
N VAL A 114 3.61 14.23 1.11
CA VAL A 114 2.60 15.14 1.65
C VAL A 114 1.18 14.79 1.20
N GLU A 115 0.98 14.60 -0.11
CA GLU A 115 -0.38 14.35 -0.62
C GLU A 115 -0.90 12.99 -0.19
N GLU A 116 -0.03 11.98 -0.17
CA GLU A 116 -0.39 10.64 0.29
C GLU A 116 -0.75 10.65 1.77
N ALA A 117 0.03 11.36 2.58
CA ALA A 117 -0.24 11.48 4.02
C ALA A 117 -1.59 12.15 4.25
N LYS A 118 -1.88 13.24 3.54
CA LYS A 118 -3.14 13.94 3.68
C LYS A 118 -4.32 13.05 3.27
N LEU A 119 -4.16 12.30 2.19
CA LEU A 119 -5.21 11.39 1.72
C LEU A 119 -5.48 10.29 2.75
N LEU A 120 -4.42 9.71 3.31
CA LEU A 120 -4.56 8.68 4.35
C LEU A 120 -5.32 9.22 5.56
N VAL A 121 -4.95 10.41 6.04
CA VAL A 121 -5.64 11.03 7.17
C VAL A 121 -7.10 11.29 6.84
N SER A 122 -7.41 11.73 5.63
CA SER A 122 -8.80 11.97 5.23
C SER A 122 -9.63 10.69 5.21
N HIS A 123 -8.98 9.52 5.15
CA HIS A 123 -9.64 8.22 5.20
C HIS A 123 -9.53 7.54 6.57
N GLY A 124 -9.20 8.30 7.61
CA GLY A 124 -9.22 7.78 8.96
C GLY A 124 -7.90 7.24 9.49
N ALA A 125 -6.79 7.50 8.79
CA ALA A 125 -5.48 7.09 9.31
C ALA A 125 -5.22 7.81 10.64
N SER A 126 -4.78 7.06 11.64
CA SER A 126 -4.52 7.60 12.98
C SER A 126 -3.17 8.30 13.03
N ILE A 127 -3.16 9.51 13.62
CA ILE A 127 -1.91 10.21 13.89
C ILE A 127 -1.32 9.83 15.25
N HIS A 128 -1.98 8.94 16.00
CA HIS A 128 -1.60 8.60 17.38
C HIS A 128 -1.00 7.22 17.55
N ILE A 129 -1.02 6.37 16.54
CA ILE A 129 -0.45 5.02 16.65
C ILE A 129 1.06 5.12 16.74
N GLU A 130 1.65 4.48 17.75
CA GLU A 130 3.11 4.45 17.91
C GLU A 130 3.68 3.19 17.26
N ASN A 131 4.80 3.34 16.57
CA ASN A 131 5.55 2.20 16.06
C ASN A 131 6.40 1.59 17.19
N LYS A 132 7.24 0.62 16.85
CA LYS A 132 8.07 -0.06 17.87
C LYS A 132 9.15 0.83 18.48
N GLU A 133 9.42 1.98 17.86
CA GLU A 133 10.33 2.98 18.43
C GLU A 133 9.56 4.04 19.23
N GLU A 134 8.27 3.79 19.48
CA GLU A 134 7.38 4.68 20.23
C GLU A 134 7.20 6.03 19.54
N LEU A 135 7.25 6.04 18.22
CA LEU A 135 7.05 7.25 17.42
C LEU A 135 5.69 7.20 16.72
N THR A 136 4.96 8.30 16.81
CA THR A 136 3.72 8.49 16.03
C THR A 136 4.07 8.99 14.64
N PRO A 137 3.12 8.93 13.68
CA PRO A 137 3.38 9.52 12.37
C PRO A 137 3.83 10.97 12.41
N LEU A 138 3.26 11.77 13.34
CA LEU A 138 3.65 13.18 13.46
C LEU A 138 5.10 13.33 13.93
N LYS A 139 5.58 12.42 14.78
CA LYS A 139 6.95 12.45 15.27
C LYS A 139 7.96 12.06 14.21
N VAL A 140 7.60 11.21 13.26
CA VAL A 140 8.50 10.87 12.15
C VAL A 140 8.41 11.88 11.01
N ALA A 141 7.35 12.68 10.96
CA ALA A 141 7.16 13.67 9.89
C ALA A 141 8.22 14.77 9.97
N LYS A 142 8.63 15.24 8.80
CA LYS A 142 9.66 16.26 8.66
C LYS A 142 9.04 17.53 8.06
N GLY A 143 9.73 18.65 8.23
CA GLY A 143 9.25 19.94 7.73
C GLY A 143 7.96 20.33 8.39
N GLY A 144 7.01 20.89 7.61
CA GLY A 144 5.72 21.32 8.13
C GLY A 144 4.62 20.26 8.07
N LEU A 145 4.95 19.03 7.64
CA LEU A 145 3.93 18.04 7.39
C LEU A 145 3.16 17.65 8.67
N GLY A 146 3.88 17.49 9.78
CA GLY A 146 3.22 17.16 11.05
C GLY A 146 2.18 18.17 11.45
N ALA A 147 2.49 19.47 11.29
CA ALA A 147 1.56 20.53 11.61
C ALA A 147 0.33 20.50 10.68
N ILE A 148 0.53 20.22 9.41
CA ILE A 148 -0.56 20.12 8.45
C ILE A 148 -1.52 18.99 8.86
N LEU A 149 -0.99 17.81 9.16
CA LEU A 149 -1.80 16.66 9.53
C LEU A 149 -2.53 16.87 10.85
N LYS A 150 -1.85 17.48 11.82
CA LYS A 150 -2.46 17.78 13.10
C LYS A 150 -3.65 18.71 12.92
N ARG A 151 -3.49 19.75 12.09
CA ARG A 151 -4.56 20.70 11.80
C ARG A 151 -5.75 20.03 11.11
N MET A 152 -5.48 19.06 10.22
CA MET A 152 -6.56 18.33 9.55
C MET A 152 -7.41 17.55 10.54
N VAL A 153 -6.81 17.01 11.57
CA VAL A 153 -7.51 16.18 12.57
C VAL A 153 -8.19 17.04 13.64
N GLU A 154 -7.50 18.08 14.11
CA GLU A 154 -7.99 18.88 15.24
C GLU A 154 -8.73 20.13 14.79
N GLY A 155 -8.55 20.48 13.55
CA GLY A 155 -8.98 21.66 12.95
C GLY A 155 -10.20 22.21 12.83
#